data_4e3ac06285ef6dadb73dcdebadfb57d7
#
_entry.id   4e3ac06285ef6dadb73dcdebadfb57d7
#
_cell.length_a   1.000
_cell.length_b   1.000
_cell.length_c   1.000
_cell.angle_alpha   90.00
_cell.angle_beta   90.00
_cell.angle_gamma   90.00
#
_symmetry.space_group_name_H-M   'P 1'
#
loop_
_entity.id
_entity.type
_entity.pdbx_description
1 polymer ?
#
loop_
_entity_poly.entity_id
_entity_poly.type
_entity_poly.pdbx_seq_one_letter_code
_entity_poly.pdbx_strand_id
1 'polypeptide(L)'
;MSKWMTSFMHWDCYSQLPQWGNMPFPLFQNAVNETAQATQAPIKMVTHCAANAAFSAVQGLGDLQRPDGGIAPLSNISLIVGETGERKSTVDACFFVEIYKFGDDPNSSSDQAVEHNVRMKVWRLKEKALEKQLAVSLDDGVAGSLMDAFREHARQRPRQKATFLYQDTSLTSLKLGLATFPSACVHSTEGMSIL
;
A
#
# COMPACT_ATOMS: atom_id res chain seq x y z
N MET A 1 -16.09 35.04 9.27
CA MET A 1 -14.77 34.98 8.65
C MET A 1 -13.87 34.19 9.57
N SER A 2 -13.53 32.98 9.17
CA SER A 2 -13.04 31.91 10.05
C SER A 2 -11.55 32.01 10.35
N LYS A 3 -11.24 31.85 11.62
CA LYS A 3 -9.89 31.86 12.26
C LYS A 3 -9.02 30.63 11.94
N TRP A 4 -9.25 29.93 10.84
CA TRP A 4 -8.59 28.65 10.53
C TRP A 4 -7.42 28.74 9.55
N MET A 5 -6.98 29.95 9.19
CA MET A 5 -6.07 30.14 8.08
C MET A 5 -4.66 30.64 8.45
N THR A 6 -4.23 30.55 9.70
CA THR A 6 -2.92 31.05 10.13
C THR A 6 -2.11 30.10 11.01
N SER A 7 -2.24 28.80 10.80
CA SER A 7 -1.30 27.84 11.40
C SER A 7 -0.57 27.06 10.30
N PHE A 8 -0.03 27.77 9.31
CA PHE A 8 1.12 27.27 8.60
C PHE A 8 2.27 27.29 9.61
N MET A 9 2.65 26.12 10.11
CA MET A 9 3.83 25.94 10.92
C MET A 9 5.00 26.65 10.23
N HIS A 10 5.49 27.67 10.87
CA HIS A 10 6.68 28.41 10.47
C HIS A 10 7.81 27.39 10.31
N TRP A 11 8.46 27.38 9.18
CA TRP A 11 9.59 26.49 8.83
C TRP A 11 10.77 26.59 9.79
N ASP A 12 10.77 27.53 10.73
CA ASP A 12 11.81 27.71 11.75
C ASP A 12 11.86 26.61 12.82
N CYS A 13 10.85 25.73 12.89
CA CYS A 13 10.90 24.57 13.78
C CYS A 13 11.94 23.52 13.32
N TYR A 14 12.41 23.61 12.09
CA TYR A 14 13.45 22.70 11.55
C TYR A 14 14.87 23.06 12.03
N SER A 15 15.11 24.24 12.57
CA SER A 15 16.42 24.61 13.10
C SER A 15 16.77 23.93 14.43
N GLN A 16 15.78 23.34 15.10
CA GLN A 16 15.95 22.62 16.37
C GLN A 16 15.85 21.09 16.24
N LEU A 17 15.62 20.57 15.04
CA LEU A 17 15.73 19.12 14.85
C LEU A 17 17.17 18.70 15.12
N PRO A 18 17.39 17.53 15.78
CA PRO A 18 18.74 16.98 15.95
C PRO A 18 19.46 17.04 14.60
N GLN A 19 20.67 17.60 14.60
CA GLN A 19 21.47 17.63 13.37
C GLN A 19 21.44 16.21 12.79
N TRP A 20 20.96 16.09 11.58
CA TRP A 20 20.73 14.82 10.88
C TRP A 20 21.97 13.90 10.84
N GLY A 21 23.11 14.38 11.38
CA GLY A 21 24.37 13.67 11.51
C GLY A 21 24.47 12.65 12.65
N ASN A 22 23.53 12.56 13.57
CA ASN A 22 23.61 11.68 14.74
C ASN A 22 22.32 10.89 14.98
N MET A 23 21.76 10.31 13.92
CA MET A 23 20.65 9.38 14.11
C MET A 23 21.13 8.11 14.82
N PRO A 24 20.36 7.58 15.80
CA PRO A 24 20.73 6.36 16.53
C PRO A 24 20.68 5.07 15.67
N PHE A 25 20.54 5.21 14.36
CA PHE A 25 20.41 4.12 13.40
C PHE A 25 21.54 4.18 12.37
N PRO A 26 22.72 3.58 12.64
CA PRO A 26 23.89 3.70 11.75
C PRO A 26 23.64 3.22 10.32
N LEU A 27 22.89 2.13 10.15
CA LEU A 27 22.55 1.59 8.82
C LEU A 27 21.71 2.58 8.00
N PHE A 28 20.71 3.17 8.61
CA PHE A 28 19.87 4.19 7.97
C PHE A 28 20.69 5.41 7.58
N GLN A 29 21.52 5.90 8.49
CA GLN A 29 22.41 7.04 8.28
C GLN A 29 23.37 6.77 7.10
N ASN A 30 24.02 5.60 7.07
CA ASN A 30 24.93 5.24 6.00
C ASN A 30 24.23 5.17 4.65
N ALA A 31 23.05 4.54 4.58
CA ALA A 31 22.25 4.47 3.36
C ALA A 31 21.87 5.87 2.83
N VAL A 32 21.47 6.78 3.73
CA VAL A 32 21.17 8.17 3.38
C VAL A 32 22.41 8.88 2.84
N ASN A 33 23.56 8.76 3.53
CA ASN A 33 24.78 9.43 3.14
C ASN A 33 25.33 8.91 1.78
N GLU A 34 25.35 7.59 1.60
CA GLU A 34 25.78 6.96 0.36
C GLU A 34 24.88 7.37 -0.81
N THR A 35 23.57 7.35 -0.62
CA THR A 35 22.62 7.77 -1.65
C THR A 35 22.75 9.25 -1.97
N ALA A 36 22.92 10.12 -0.96
CA ALA A 36 23.11 11.55 -1.17
C ALA A 36 24.41 11.83 -1.95
N GLN A 37 25.49 11.12 -1.65
CA GLN A 37 26.76 11.23 -2.38
C GLN A 37 26.63 10.72 -3.83
N ALA A 38 26.00 9.58 -4.02
CA ALA A 38 25.86 8.97 -5.34
C ALA A 38 24.94 9.78 -6.26
N THR A 39 23.84 10.30 -5.72
CA THR A 39 22.84 11.03 -6.51
C THR A 39 23.08 12.53 -6.58
N GLN A 40 23.92 13.10 -5.69
CA GLN A 40 24.08 14.54 -5.51
C GLN A 40 22.76 15.26 -5.21
N ALA A 41 21.80 14.55 -4.62
CA ALA A 41 20.51 15.09 -4.22
C ALA A 41 20.57 15.73 -2.82
N PRO A 42 19.69 16.68 -2.51
CA PRO A 42 19.62 17.29 -1.19
C PRO A 42 19.41 16.24 -0.09
N ILE A 43 20.29 16.22 0.92
CA ILE A 43 20.28 15.19 1.97
C ILE A 43 18.94 15.11 2.70
N LYS A 44 18.23 16.23 2.85
CA LYS A 44 16.89 16.27 3.47
C LYS A 44 15.88 15.45 2.65
N MET A 45 15.93 15.56 1.33
CA MET A 45 15.07 14.79 0.44
C MET A 45 15.41 13.30 0.50
N VAL A 46 16.70 12.96 0.48
CA VAL A 46 17.18 11.58 0.59
C VAL A 46 16.72 10.94 1.90
N THR A 47 16.90 11.66 3.02
CA THR A 47 16.44 11.19 4.34
C THR A 47 14.94 10.96 4.37
N HIS A 48 14.18 11.84 3.74
CA HIS A 48 12.72 11.73 3.70
C HIS A 48 12.26 10.53 2.87
N CYS A 49 12.85 10.29 1.71
CA CYS A 49 12.59 9.09 0.90
C CYS A 49 12.95 7.80 1.66
N ALA A 50 14.10 7.78 2.31
CA ALA A 50 14.53 6.63 3.11
C ALA A 50 13.56 6.32 4.26
N ALA A 51 13.12 7.37 4.98
CA ALA A 51 12.14 7.24 6.06
C ALA A 51 10.79 6.71 5.55
N ASN A 52 10.30 7.23 4.43
CA ASN A 52 9.04 6.77 3.83
C ASN A 52 9.12 5.29 3.42
N ALA A 53 10.21 4.87 2.81
CA ALA A 53 10.41 3.47 2.46
C ALA A 53 10.43 2.58 3.71
N ALA A 54 11.15 3.00 4.77
CA ALA A 54 11.18 2.28 6.04
C ALA A 54 9.79 2.18 6.68
N PHE A 55 9.04 3.28 6.77
CA PHE A 55 7.67 3.28 7.29
C PHE A 55 6.75 2.36 6.47
N SER A 56 6.84 2.41 5.14
CA SER A 56 6.06 1.54 4.28
C SER A 56 6.35 0.06 4.53
N ALA A 57 7.61 -0.29 4.79
CA ALA A 57 8.00 -1.67 5.06
C ALA A 57 7.51 -2.19 6.42
N VAL A 58 7.42 -1.33 7.45
CA VAL A 58 7.11 -1.75 8.83
C VAL A 58 5.67 -1.47 9.27
N GLN A 59 4.87 -0.77 8.48
CA GLN A 59 3.52 -0.32 8.86
C GLN A 59 2.58 -1.45 9.31
N GLY A 60 2.79 -2.67 8.84
CA GLY A 60 2.00 -3.84 9.22
C GLY A 60 2.52 -4.61 10.42
N LEU A 61 3.65 -4.21 11.02
CA LEU A 61 4.29 -4.94 12.11
C LEU A 61 3.81 -4.52 13.51
N GLY A 62 3.18 -3.35 13.63
CA GLY A 62 2.72 -2.87 14.91
C GLY A 62 2.09 -1.50 14.85
N ASP A 63 1.59 -1.05 15.99
CA ASP A 63 1.01 0.26 16.18
C ASP A 63 1.92 1.15 17.05
N LEU A 64 1.78 2.44 16.90
CA LEU A 64 2.49 3.44 17.68
C LEU A 64 1.68 3.81 18.93
N GLN A 65 2.26 3.63 20.11
CA GLN A 65 1.71 4.22 21.32
C GLN A 65 2.12 5.69 21.43
N ARG A 66 1.14 6.58 21.46
CA ARG A 66 1.37 8.01 21.62
C ARG A 66 1.63 8.36 23.09
N PRO A 67 2.27 9.52 23.37
CA PRO A 67 2.53 9.96 24.74
C PRO A 67 1.26 10.16 25.58
N ASP A 68 0.12 10.43 24.94
CA ASP A 68 -1.20 10.55 25.57
C ASP A 68 -1.85 9.21 25.92
N GLY A 69 -1.15 8.07 25.66
CA GLY A 69 -1.65 6.72 25.86
C GLY A 69 -2.51 6.19 24.70
N GLY A 70 -2.80 7.00 23.68
CA GLY A 70 -3.53 6.58 22.50
C GLY A 70 -2.71 5.64 21.61
N ILE A 71 -3.38 4.74 20.92
CA ILE A 71 -2.78 3.84 19.92
C ILE A 71 -3.12 4.38 18.54
N ALA A 72 -2.13 4.44 17.65
CA ALA A 72 -2.30 4.85 16.27
C ALA A 72 -1.54 3.89 15.35
N PRO A 73 -2.06 3.58 14.14
CA PRO A 73 -1.33 2.78 13.18
C PRO A 73 -0.05 3.50 12.74
N LEU A 74 0.98 2.72 12.42
CA LEU A 74 2.21 3.20 11.79
C LEU A 74 1.91 3.61 10.34
N SER A 75 1.12 4.68 10.16
CA SER A 75 0.79 5.22 8.86
C SER A 75 1.48 6.56 8.64
N ASN A 76 1.95 6.79 7.42
CA ASN A 76 2.60 8.02 7.03
C ASN A 76 1.99 8.56 5.73
N ILE A 77 1.81 9.88 5.69
CA ILE A 77 1.46 10.60 4.46
C ILE A 77 2.59 11.58 4.20
N SER A 78 3.19 11.48 3.04
CA SER A 78 4.37 12.25 2.68
C SER A 78 4.23 12.84 1.28
N LEU A 79 4.60 14.10 1.16
CA LEU A 79 4.68 14.80 -0.11
C LEU A 79 6.06 15.46 -0.21
N ILE A 80 6.81 15.08 -1.22
CA ILE A 80 8.12 15.68 -1.52
C ILE A 80 7.95 16.66 -2.68
N VAL A 81 8.15 17.94 -2.37
CA VAL A 81 8.15 19.00 -3.37
C VAL A 81 9.60 19.42 -3.62
N GLY A 82 9.97 19.48 -4.87
CA GLY A 82 11.29 19.90 -5.30
C GLY A 82 11.27 20.37 -6.76
N GLU A 83 12.26 21.13 -7.16
CA GLU A 83 12.39 21.63 -8.52
C GLU A 83 12.67 20.53 -9.55
N THR A 84 12.43 20.81 -10.81
CA THR A 84 12.80 19.90 -11.90
C THR A 84 14.33 19.76 -11.94
N GLY A 85 14.81 18.51 -11.97
CA GLY A 85 16.25 18.24 -11.97
C GLY A 85 16.86 17.91 -10.60
N GLU A 86 16.14 18.08 -9.48
CA GLU A 86 16.61 17.71 -8.12
C GLU A 86 16.70 16.19 -7.87
N ARG A 87 16.54 15.39 -8.91
CA ARG A 87 16.73 13.92 -8.88
C ARG A 87 15.78 13.17 -7.96
N LYS A 88 14.56 13.70 -7.74
CA LYS A 88 13.52 13.08 -6.90
C LYS A 88 13.29 11.61 -7.25
N SER A 89 13.02 11.32 -8.51
CA SER A 89 12.76 9.96 -9.00
C SER A 89 13.96 9.04 -8.91
N THR A 90 15.19 9.58 -9.02
CA THR A 90 16.40 8.78 -8.84
C THR A 90 16.59 8.36 -7.39
N VAL A 91 16.38 9.28 -6.45
CA VAL A 91 16.44 8.99 -5.01
C VAL A 91 15.34 8.02 -4.60
N ASP A 92 14.14 8.25 -5.10
CA ASP A 92 13.00 7.40 -4.86
C ASP A 92 13.27 5.96 -5.32
N ALA A 93 13.76 5.79 -6.54
CA ALA A 93 14.12 4.47 -7.06
C ALA A 93 15.16 3.73 -6.20
N CYS A 94 16.09 4.45 -5.55
CA CYS A 94 17.08 3.81 -4.67
C CYS A 94 16.44 3.12 -3.46
N PHE A 95 15.42 3.73 -2.86
CA PHE A 95 14.82 3.23 -1.62
C PHE A 95 13.58 2.37 -1.85
N PHE A 96 12.82 2.63 -2.91
CA PHE A 96 11.58 1.90 -3.17
C PHE A 96 11.75 0.66 -4.04
N VAL A 97 12.93 0.39 -4.60
CA VAL A 97 13.17 -0.77 -5.48
C VAL A 97 12.80 -2.11 -4.82
N GLU A 98 13.10 -2.30 -3.55
CA GLU A 98 12.77 -3.54 -2.84
C GLU A 98 11.29 -3.62 -2.47
N ILE A 99 10.67 -2.48 -2.19
CA ILE A 99 9.22 -2.40 -1.96
C ILE A 99 8.46 -2.73 -3.24
N TYR A 100 8.93 -2.25 -4.39
CA TYR A 100 8.38 -2.62 -5.70
C TYR A 100 8.52 -4.12 -5.95
N LYS A 101 9.69 -4.70 -5.71
CA LYS A 101 9.91 -6.15 -5.85
C LYS A 101 9.01 -6.95 -4.93
N PHE A 102 8.78 -6.49 -3.70
CA PHE A 102 7.85 -7.13 -2.76
C PHE A 102 6.40 -7.02 -3.23
N GLY A 103 6.00 -5.86 -3.76
CA GLY A 103 4.68 -5.64 -4.35
C GLY A 103 4.46 -6.45 -5.62
N ASP A 104 5.49 -6.48 -6.46
CA ASP A 104 5.53 -7.20 -7.73
C ASP A 104 6.11 -8.61 -7.59
N ASP A 105 5.96 -9.30 -6.47
CA ASP A 105 6.49 -10.65 -6.27
C ASP A 105 6.67 -11.38 -7.62
N PRO A 106 7.90 -11.74 -8.04
CA PRO A 106 8.15 -12.37 -9.34
C PRO A 106 7.43 -13.72 -9.50
N ASN A 107 6.97 -14.34 -8.41
CA ASN A 107 5.98 -15.40 -8.44
C ASN A 107 4.56 -14.91 -8.75
N SER A 108 4.33 -13.61 -8.80
CA SER A 108 3.12 -12.99 -9.33
C SER A 108 3.30 -12.58 -10.79
N SER A 109 3.99 -13.40 -11.57
CA SER A 109 4.08 -13.25 -13.00
C SER A 109 2.69 -12.99 -13.63
N SER A 110 2.67 -12.39 -14.79
CA SER A 110 1.46 -12.25 -15.61
C SER A 110 0.66 -13.55 -15.64
N ASP A 111 1.34 -14.70 -15.56
CA ASP A 111 0.76 -16.03 -15.55
C ASP A 111 -0.08 -16.31 -14.30
N GLN A 112 0.34 -15.87 -13.12
CA GLN A 112 -0.48 -16.02 -11.90
C GLN A 112 -1.71 -15.10 -11.91
N ALA A 113 -1.59 -13.90 -12.44
CA ALA A 113 -2.74 -13.02 -12.63
C ALA A 113 -3.72 -13.59 -13.65
N VAL A 114 -3.21 -14.15 -14.76
CA VAL A 114 -4.00 -14.88 -15.75
C VAL A 114 -4.65 -16.10 -15.12
N GLU A 115 -3.89 -16.92 -14.40
CA GLU A 115 -4.39 -18.09 -13.70
C GLU A 115 -5.48 -17.74 -12.66
N HIS A 116 -5.27 -16.68 -11.86
CA HIS A 116 -6.30 -16.19 -10.93
C HIS A 116 -7.57 -15.76 -11.68
N ASN A 117 -7.43 -15.01 -12.77
CA ASN A 117 -8.57 -14.57 -13.59
C ASN A 117 -9.32 -15.76 -14.21
N VAL A 118 -8.60 -16.77 -14.66
CA VAL A 118 -9.20 -18.02 -15.18
C VAL A 118 -9.95 -18.74 -14.05
N ARG A 119 -9.35 -18.93 -12.88
CA ARG A 119 -10.00 -19.53 -11.70
C ARG A 119 -11.25 -18.76 -11.27
N MET A 120 -11.19 -17.43 -11.27
CA MET A 120 -12.35 -16.59 -10.98
C MET A 120 -13.46 -16.73 -12.01
N LYS A 121 -13.10 -16.85 -13.28
CA LYS A 121 -14.08 -17.07 -14.36
C LYS A 121 -14.76 -18.42 -14.24
N VAL A 122 -14.00 -19.48 -13.97
CA VAL A 122 -14.53 -20.82 -13.70
C VAL A 122 -15.43 -20.81 -12.47
N TRP A 123 -15.02 -20.16 -11.39
CA TRP A 123 -15.80 -20.04 -10.17
C TRP A 123 -17.15 -19.35 -10.44
N ARG A 124 -17.17 -18.22 -11.15
CA ARG A 124 -18.41 -17.51 -11.55
C ARG A 124 -19.33 -18.34 -12.46
N LEU A 125 -18.77 -19.15 -13.33
CA LEU A 125 -19.56 -20.04 -14.17
C LEU A 125 -20.25 -21.14 -13.35
N LYS A 126 -19.56 -21.71 -12.37
CA LYS A 126 -20.14 -22.69 -11.43
C LYS A 126 -21.22 -22.04 -10.55
N GLU A 127 -20.98 -20.81 -10.06
CA GLU A 127 -21.97 -20.03 -9.30
C GLU A 127 -23.25 -19.87 -10.08
N LYS A 128 -23.18 -19.40 -11.34
CA LYS A 128 -24.36 -19.26 -12.21
C LYS A 128 -25.05 -20.59 -12.52
N ALA A 129 -24.32 -21.69 -12.61
CA ALA A 129 -24.92 -23.00 -12.80
C ALA A 129 -25.69 -23.45 -11.56
N LEU A 130 -25.14 -23.25 -10.36
CA LEU A 130 -25.81 -23.52 -9.09
C LEU A 130 -27.05 -22.63 -8.89
N GLU A 131 -26.96 -21.36 -9.24
CA GLU A 131 -28.11 -20.42 -9.19
C GLU A 131 -29.27 -20.92 -10.08
N LYS A 132 -28.96 -21.34 -11.32
CA LYS A 132 -29.97 -21.88 -12.23
C LYS A 132 -30.60 -23.18 -11.68
N GLN A 133 -29.79 -24.07 -11.12
CA GLN A 133 -30.30 -25.30 -10.52
C GLN A 133 -31.19 -25.01 -9.32
N LEU A 134 -30.79 -24.07 -8.46
CA LEU A 134 -31.58 -23.64 -7.32
C LEU A 134 -32.92 -23.03 -7.75
N ALA A 135 -32.91 -22.18 -8.78
CA ALA A 135 -34.12 -21.54 -9.30
C ALA A 135 -35.15 -22.55 -9.85
N VAL A 136 -34.67 -23.67 -10.41
CA VAL A 136 -35.56 -24.76 -10.96
C VAL A 136 -36.04 -25.67 -9.84
N SER A 137 -35.26 -25.87 -8.77
CA SER A 137 -35.52 -26.86 -7.70
C SER A 137 -36.15 -26.28 -6.45
N LEU A 138 -36.61 -25.03 -6.48
CA LEU A 138 -37.27 -24.39 -5.32
C LEU A 138 -38.52 -25.12 -4.85
N ASP A 139 -39.19 -25.89 -5.73
CA ASP A 139 -40.43 -26.61 -5.43
C ASP A 139 -40.24 -28.09 -4.98
N ASP A 140 -39.03 -28.67 -5.16
CA ASP A 140 -38.86 -30.14 -5.11
C ASP A 140 -38.22 -30.70 -3.81
N GLY A 141 -38.14 -29.94 -2.72
CA GLY A 141 -37.51 -30.43 -1.46
C GLY A 141 -36.01 -30.69 -1.52
N VAL A 142 -35.36 -30.53 -2.68
CA VAL A 142 -33.95 -30.69 -2.91
C VAL A 142 -33.15 -29.40 -2.58
N ALA A 143 -33.88 -28.33 -2.24
CA ALA A 143 -33.32 -27.02 -1.98
C ALA A 143 -32.23 -27.02 -0.87
N GLY A 144 -32.35 -27.92 0.13
CA GLY A 144 -31.38 -28.01 1.23
C GLY A 144 -29.98 -28.41 0.80
N SER A 145 -29.87 -29.49 -0.02
CA SER A 145 -28.58 -29.96 -0.53
C SER A 145 -27.93 -28.99 -1.51
N LEU A 146 -28.73 -28.29 -2.30
CA LEU A 146 -28.24 -27.25 -3.21
C LEU A 146 -27.77 -26.01 -2.46
N MET A 147 -28.42 -25.64 -1.35
CA MET A 147 -27.95 -24.55 -0.49
C MET A 147 -26.62 -24.88 0.17
N ASP A 148 -26.41 -26.12 0.59
CA ASP A 148 -25.12 -26.55 1.15
C ASP A 148 -24.03 -26.57 0.08
N ALA A 149 -24.34 -27.03 -1.13
CA ALA A 149 -23.44 -26.95 -2.27
C ALA A 149 -23.08 -25.49 -2.61
N PHE A 150 -24.04 -24.57 -2.54
CA PHE A 150 -23.82 -23.14 -2.76
C PHE A 150 -22.92 -22.52 -1.66
N ARG A 151 -23.13 -22.87 -0.38
CA ARG A 151 -22.30 -22.44 0.74
C ARG A 151 -20.85 -22.95 0.58
N GLU A 152 -20.68 -24.22 0.21
CA GLU A 152 -19.35 -24.78 -0.02
C GLU A 152 -18.67 -24.13 -1.22
N HIS A 153 -19.41 -23.88 -2.30
CA HIS A 153 -18.89 -23.15 -3.46
C HIS A 153 -18.45 -21.73 -3.07
N ALA A 154 -19.20 -21.01 -2.25
CA ALA A 154 -18.86 -19.68 -1.77
C ALA A 154 -17.55 -19.67 -0.93
N ARG A 155 -17.33 -20.73 -0.12
CA ARG A 155 -16.06 -20.91 0.63
C ARG A 155 -14.85 -21.13 -0.28
N GLN A 156 -15.05 -21.74 -1.44
CA GLN A 156 -14.01 -22.04 -2.42
C GLN A 156 -13.69 -20.86 -3.35
N ARG A 157 -14.20 -19.67 -3.06
CA ARG A 157 -13.90 -18.48 -3.85
C ARG A 157 -12.39 -18.25 -3.92
N PRO A 158 -11.81 -18.15 -5.13
CA PRO A 158 -10.40 -17.85 -5.30
C PRO A 158 -10.05 -16.55 -4.57
N ARG A 159 -9.13 -16.63 -3.62
CA ARG A 159 -8.70 -15.45 -2.87
C ARG A 159 -7.93 -14.54 -3.82
N GLN A 160 -8.28 -13.26 -3.82
CA GLN A 160 -7.49 -12.26 -4.51
C GLN A 160 -6.13 -12.15 -3.82
N LYS A 161 -5.05 -12.07 -4.60
CA LYS A 161 -3.73 -11.78 -4.04
C LYS A 161 -3.81 -10.45 -3.28
N ALA A 162 -3.23 -10.43 -2.11
CA ALA A 162 -3.08 -9.20 -1.35
C ALA A 162 -2.16 -8.25 -2.13
N THR A 163 -2.70 -7.12 -2.56
CA THR A 163 -1.92 -6.06 -3.17
C THR A 163 -1.49 -5.10 -2.06
N PHE A 164 -0.19 -4.96 -1.87
CA PHE A 164 0.38 -4.03 -0.89
C PHE A 164 0.67 -2.67 -1.50
N LEU A 165 1.22 -2.65 -2.72
CA LEU A 165 1.64 -1.43 -3.40
C LEU A 165 0.63 -1.01 -4.46
N TYR A 166 0.22 0.24 -4.41
CA TYR A 166 -0.68 0.88 -5.36
C TYR A 166 0.02 2.11 -5.94
N GLN A 167 0.12 2.18 -7.25
CA GLN A 167 0.68 3.34 -7.97
C GLN A 167 -0.44 4.28 -8.43
N ASP A 168 -1.33 3.74 -9.27
CA ASP A 168 -2.55 4.43 -9.71
C ASP A 168 -3.75 3.64 -9.23
N THR A 169 -4.50 4.18 -8.29
CA THR A 169 -5.64 3.47 -7.75
C THR A 169 -6.81 4.38 -7.45
N SER A 170 -8.02 3.87 -7.70
CA SER A 170 -9.23 4.53 -7.22
C SER A 170 -9.46 4.22 -5.74
N LEU A 171 -10.14 5.12 -5.05
CA LEU A 171 -10.53 4.92 -3.65
C LEU A 171 -11.31 3.62 -3.45
N THR A 172 -12.12 3.22 -4.42
CA THR A 172 -12.88 1.96 -4.38
C THR A 172 -11.96 0.74 -4.43
N SER A 173 -10.97 0.75 -5.32
CA SER A 173 -9.98 -0.34 -5.43
C SER A 173 -9.13 -0.44 -4.16
N LEU A 174 -8.72 0.69 -3.60
CA LEU A 174 -7.96 0.73 -2.33
C LEU A 174 -8.78 0.17 -1.17
N LYS A 175 -10.06 0.55 -1.03
CA LYS A 175 -10.95 0.01 0.00
C LYS A 175 -11.14 -1.51 -0.11
N LEU A 176 -11.31 -2.02 -1.34
CA LEU A 176 -11.42 -3.46 -1.57
C LEU A 176 -10.11 -4.19 -1.24
N GLY A 177 -8.97 -3.61 -1.59
CA GLY A 177 -7.65 -4.15 -1.24
C GLY A 177 -7.44 -4.19 0.27
N LEU A 178 -7.73 -3.11 0.97
CA LEU A 178 -7.62 -3.03 2.44
C LEU A 178 -8.55 -3.99 3.17
N ALA A 179 -9.70 -4.32 2.60
CA ALA A 179 -10.58 -5.36 3.15
C ALA A 179 -9.98 -6.77 3.06
N THR A 180 -9.04 -7.00 2.13
CA THR A 180 -8.36 -8.27 1.93
C THR A 180 -7.02 -8.33 2.69
N PHE A 181 -6.28 -7.23 2.67
CA PHE A 181 -5.00 -7.07 3.34
C PHE A 181 -4.96 -5.70 4.03
N PRO A 182 -4.82 -5.65 5.36
CA PRO A 182 -5.02 -4.43 6.14
C PRO A 182 -3.88 -3.42 6.07
N SER A 183 -2.96 -3.58 5.13
CA SER A 183 -1.80 -2.72 4.94
C SER A 183 -1.66 -2.36 3.46
N ALA A 184 -1.44 -1.09 3.15
CA ALA A 184 -1.28 -0.61 1.79
C ALA A 184 -0.28 0.54 1.73
N CYS A 185 0.52 0.55 0.69
CA CYS A 185 1.38 1.67 0.31
C CYS A 185 0.83 2.27 -0.99
N VAL A 186 0.39 3.51 -0.95
CA VAL A 186 0.06 4.27 -2.17
C VAL A 186 1.26 5.14 -2.48
N HIS A 187 1.89 4.89 -3.60
CA HIS A 187 3.12 5.55 -3.98
C HIS A 187 3.06 6.02 -5.44
N SER A 188 3.38 7.29 -5.67
CA SER A 188 3.47 7.86 -7.00
C SER A 188 4.66 8.80 -7.08
N THR A 189 5.38 8.74 -8.18
CA THR A 189 6.46 9.69 -8.52
C THR A 189 5.90 11.01 -9.04
N GLU A 190 4.62 11.04 -9.42
CA GLU A 190 3.89 12.21 -9.89
C GLU A 190 2.75 12.52 -8.92
N GLY A 191 2.96 13.48 -8.01
CA GLY A 191 2.01 13.82 -6.95
C GLY A 191 0.61 14.22 -7.42
N MET A 192 0.45 14.62 -8.69
CA MET A 192 -0.85 15.00 -9.27
C MET A 192 -1.79 13.82 -9.55
N SER A 193 -1.30 12.59 -9.57
CA SER A 193 -2.13 11.40 -9.80
C SER A 193 -2.87 10.89 -8.56
N ILE A 194 -2.57 11.45 -7.39
CA ILE A 194 -3.14 11.01 -6.10
C ILE A 194 -4.19 12.01 -5.57
N LEU A 195 -4.19 13.25 -6.06
CA LEU A 195 -5.11 14.31 -5.68
C LEU A 195 -6.31 14.40 -6.64
#